data_a2ec2ee379229b87b16b57a84ac72c00
#
_entry.id   a2ec2ee379229b87b16b57a84ac72c00
#
_cell.length_a   1.000
_cell.length_b   1.000
_cell.length_c   1.000
_cell.angle_alpha   90.00
_cell.angle_beta   90.00
_cell.angle_gamma   90.00
#
_symmetry.space_group_name_H-M   'P 1'
#
loop_
_entity.id
_entity.type
_entity.pdbx_description
1 polymer ?
#
loop_
_entity_poly.entity_id
_entity_poly.type
_entity_poly.pdbx_seq_one_letter_code
_entity_poly.pdbx_strand_id
1 'polypeptide(L)'
;MFLNCRGRGIFKNTTSPTIDTHKVSFYNEIVMERQRKFIINFLYFAIILGVVFLFVRFLLPLLAPFVLGLLIAYALQKPTCFLTRKTRAPRKLMAALMVLVFYGTVGVLVALASIKTFSWATQMVVELPSLVRIYVQPVLTQLFQELEQAVMKMDPTLLETVNYMSNQLLSMLGDLMSSLSMWSMQAISSFASSLPMLFLKLLLMVISTFFIAMDFDKLTAFCMRQLDEKGKEIFLQVKKYMVGTLFVCIRSYGLIMSITFCELLLGFTIIGVEPAVILALCIAIFDILPVLGTGGIMIPWAVITALLGDYSLALKLFVLYLVITIIRNIIEPKIVGSQLGLHPVVTLASMFAGVQLAGVVGLFGFPIGLSLMKHLNDTGTIEIFKRPDQS
;
A
#
# COMPACT_ATOMS: atom_id res chain seq x y z
N MET A 1 40.56 -50.51 -8.46
CA MET A 1 41.44 -51.34 -9.37
C MET A 1 42.84 -50.85 -9.14
N PHE A 2 43.66 -51.77 -8.63
CA PHE A 2 45.05 -51.63 -8.23
C PHE A 2 45.94 -51.18 -9.38
N LEU A 3 46.96 -50.36 -9.12
CA LEU A 3 48.32 -50.65 -9.54
C LEU A 3 49.35 -49.81 -8.76
N ASN A 4 50.09 -50.55 -8.07
CA ASN A 4 51.28 -50.31 -7.28
C ASN A 4 52.50 -50.11 -8.21
N CYS A 5 53.30 -49.07 -8.02
CA CYS A 5 54.68 -49.04 -8.50
C CYS A 5 55.62 -48.44 -7.45
N ARG A 6 56.39 -49.32 -6.88
CA ARG A 6 57.52 -49.16 -5.99
C ARG A 6 58.75 -48.73 -6.78
N GLY A 7 59.44 -47.68 -6.37
CA GLY A 7 60.73 -47.23 -6.96
C GLY A 7 61.50 -46.29 -6.06
N ARG A 8 62.38 -46.85 -5.28
CA ARG A 8 63.68 -46.45 -4.68
C ARG A 8 64.07 -44.98 -4.70
N GLY A 9 64.42 -44.55 -3.54
CA GLY A 9 64.93 -43.33 -3.02
C GLY A 9 66.08 -42.64 -3.74
N ILE A 10 66.05 -41.33 -3.63
CA ILE A 10 67.20 -40.45 -3.56
C ILE A 10 66.84 -39.37 -2.53
N PHE A 11 67.55 -39.42 -1.41
CA PHE A 11 67.61 -38.27 -0.47
C PHE A 11 68.22 -37.07 -1.19
N LYS A 12 67.37 -36.09 -1.56
CA LYS A 12 67.84 -34.74 -1.86
C LYS A 12 67.31 -33.81 -0.77
N ASN A 13 68.24 -33.18 -0.07
CA ASN A 13 68.02 -32.09 0.82
C ASN A 13 67.05 -31.08 0.19
N THR A 14 65.82 -31.06 0.61
CA THR A 14 64.91 -29.98 0.36
C THR A 14 65.13 -28.96 1.47
N THR A 15 65.89 -27.93 1.14
CA THR A 15 65.85 -26.66 1.85
C THR A 15 64.37 -26.25 1.97
N SER A 16 63.88 -26.12 3.19
CA SER A 16 62.55 -25.61 3.49
C SER A 16 62.34 -24.33 2.70
N PRO A 17 61.23 -24.15 1.98
CA PRO A 17 60.96 -22.86 1.34
C PRO A 17 60.84 -21.82 2.47
N THR A 18 61.81 -20.94 2.56
CA THR A 18 61.70 -19.72 3.37
C THR A 18 60.44 -18.99 2.86
N ILE A 19 59.33 -19.10 3.64
CA ILE A 19 58.11 -18.36 3.38
C ILE A 19 58.51 -16.88 3.39
N ASP A 20 58.40 -16.27 2.24
CA ASP A 20 58.76 -14.87 2.02
C ASP A 20 57.85 -14.00 2.90
N THR A 21 58.28 -13.72 4.11
CA THR A 21 57.53 -12.96 5.13
C THR A 21 57.08 -11.61 4.61
N HIS A 22 57.83 -11.05 3.65
CA HIS A 22 57.44 -9.81 2.95
C HIS A 22 56.19 -9.96 2.08
N LYS A 23 56.05 -11.09 1.37
CA LYS A 23 54.84 -11.36 0.55
C LYS A 23 53.62 -11.60 1.41
N VAL A 24 53.78 -12.33 2.52
CA VAL A 24 52.68 -12.60 3.46
C VAL A 24 52.23 -11.31 4.16
N SER A 25 53.17 -10.44 4.54
CA SER A 25 52.86 -9.12 5.13
C SER A 25 52.10 -8.22 4.14
N PHE A 26 52.57 -8.16 2.90
CA PHE A 26 51.92 -7.36 1.84
C PHE A 26 50.52 -7.89 1.48
N TYR A 27 50.34 -9.22 1.45
CA TYR A 27 49.04 -9.83 1.20
C TYR A 27 48.04 -9.52 2.36
N ASN A 28 48.48 -9.61 3.60
CA ASN A 28 47.68 -9.29 4.77
C ASN A 28 47.27 -7.81 4.80
N GLU A 29 48.17 -6.91 4.39
CA GLU A 29 47.89 -5.48 4.33
C GLU A 29 46.81 -5.15 3.28
N ILE A 30 46.90 -5.74 2.09
CA ILE A 30 45.87 -5.59 1.03
C ILE A 30 44.53 -6.16 1.49
N VAL A 31 44.53 -7.32 2.15
CA VAL A 31 43.28 -7.95 2.65
C VAL A 31 42.65 -7.09 3.75
N MET A 32 43.48 -6.56 4.68
CA MET A 32 42.99 -5.68 5.75
C MET A 32 42.45 -4.35 5.20
N GLU A 33 43.08 -3.75 4.20
CA GLU A 33 42.56 -2.54 3.55
C GLU A 33 41.25 -2.79 2.84
N ARG A 34 41.09 -3.93 2.17
CA ARG A 34 39.84 -4.31 1.51
C ARG A 34 38.71 -4.53 2.51
N GLN A 35 38.99 -5.22 3.61
CA GLN A 35 38.03 -5.43 4.69
C GLN A 35 37.65 -4.10 5.37
N ARG A 36 38.64 -3.22 5.64
CA ARG A 36 38.36 -1.91 6.20
C ARG A 36 37.48 -1.05 5.30
N LYS A 37 37.78 -1.01 4.00
CA LYS A 37 36.92 -0.31 3.01
C LYS A 37 35.52 -0.89 2.96
N PHE A 38 35.38 -2.22 3.02
CA PHE A 38 34.08 -2.88 3.06
C PHE A 38 33.30 -2.51 4.32
N ILE A 39 33.93 -2.56 5.50
CA ILE A 39 33.30 -2.20 6.77
C ILE A 39 32.87 -0.72 6.77
N ILE A 40 33.74 0.17 6.31
CA ILE A 40 33.41 1.61 6.23
C ILE A 40 32.23 1.85 5.30
N ASN A 41 32.24 1.26 4.11
CA ASN A 41 31.15 1.39 3.14
C ASN A 41 29.84 0.79 3.68
N PHE A 42 29.91 -0.36 4.34
CA PHE A 42 28.76 -0.99 4.97
C PHE A 42 28.19 -0.11 6.10
N LEU A 43 29.05 0.41 6.97
CA LEU A 43 28.64 1.29 8.07
C LEU A 43 28.03 2.60 7.54
N TYR A 44 28.62 3.18 6.52
CA TYR A 44 28.11 4.37 5.84
C TYR A 44 26.72 4.12 5.24
N PHE A 45 26.54 3.00 4.55
CA PHE A 45 25.24 2.61 4.01
C PHE A 45 24.21 2.33 5.12
N ALA A 46 24.61 1.65 6.19
CA ALA A 46 23.74 1.38 7.33
C ALA A 46 23.29 2.67 8.05
N ILE A 47 24.21 3.64 8.20
CA ILE A 47 23.87 4.95 8.78
C ILE A 47 22.88 5.70 7.87
N ILE A 48 23.12 5.74 6.56
CA ILE A 48 22.19 6.37 5.62
C ILE A 48 20.83 5.72 5.70
N LEU A 49 20.78 4.38 5.68
CA LEU A 49 19.53 3.63 5.79
C LEU A 49 18.79 3.93 7.10
N GLY A 50 19.54 4.00 8.22
CA GLY A 50 19.00 4.38 9.53
C GLY A 50 18.44 5.79 9.55
N VAL A 51 19.15 6.76 8.98
CA VAL A 51 18.68 8.16 8.86
C VAL A 51 17.42 8.24 7.98
N VAL A 52 17.42 7.56 6.84
CA VAL A 52 16.24 7.50 5.94
C VAL A 52 15.05 6.85 6.66
N PHE A 53 15.29 5.76 7.39
CA PHE A 53 14.24 5.12 8.19
C PHE A 53 13.65 6.06 9.24
N LEU A 54 14.49 6.76 10.01
CA LEU A 54 14.06 7.75 11.00
C LEU A 54 13.29 8.90 10.36
N PHE A 55 13.76 9.39 9.22
CA PHE A 55 13.10 10.44 8.45
C PHE A 55 11.69 10.00 8.00
N VAL A 56 11.58 8.83 7.39
CA VAL A 56 10.30 8.31 6.89
C VAL A 56 9.34 7.99 8.04
N ARG A 57 9.84 7.42 9.14
CA ARG A 57 9.00 6.96 10.25
C ARG A 57 8.51 8.09 11.15
N PHE A 58 9.33 9.12 11.40
CA PHE A 58 9.03 10.18 12.36
C PHE A 58 8.79 11.53 11.69
N LEU A 59 9.69 11.94 10.79
CA LEU A 59 9.64 13.28 10.23
C LEU A 59 8.58 13.41 9.12
N LEU A 60 8.46 12.42 8.27
CA LEU A 60 7.48 12.43 7.17
C LEU A 60 6.03 12.53 7.67
N PRO A 61 5.56 11.77 8.68
CA PRO A 61 4.22 11.93 9.25
C PRO A 61 3.98 13.31 9.89
N LEU A 62 5.02 13.90 10.49
CA LEU A 62 4.95 15.25 11.07
C LEU A 62 4.83 16.31 9.97
N LEU A 63 5.59 16.17 8.89
CA LEU A 63 5.58 17.09 7.75
C LEU A 63 4.43 16.83 6.77
N ALA A 64 3.72 15.72 6.89
CA ALA A 64 2.67 15.32 5.95
C ALA A 64 1.64 16.43 5.65
N PRO A 65 1.10 17.20 6.64
CA PRO A 65 0.18 18.28 6.35
C PRO A 65 0.79 19.37 5.44
N PHE A 66 2.06 19.69 5.64
CA PHE A 66 2.77 20.70 4.85
C PHE A 66 3.08 20.20 3.44
N VAL A 67 3.49 18.93 3.30
CA VAL A 67 3.75 18.29 2.00
C VAL A 67 2.47 18.19 1.18
N LEU A 68 1.37 17.75 1.81
CA LEU A 68 0.05 17.73 1.17
C LEU A 68 -0.42 19.13 0.80
N GLY A 69 -0.23 20.10 1.70
CA GLY A 69 -0.52 21.51 1.44
C GLY A 69 0.25 22.05 0.24
N LEU A 70 1.53 21.71 0.10
CA LEU A 70 2.37 22.07 -1.05
C LEU A 70 1.85 21.44 -2.35
N LEU A 71 1.49 20.16 -2.32
CA LEU A 71 0.95 19.45 -3.49
C LEU A 71 -0.37 20.08 -3.95
N ILE A 72 -1.28 20.36 -3.01
CA ILE A 72 -2.56 21.02 -3.31
C ILE A 72 -2.32 22.43 -3.84
N ALA A 73 -1.46 23.23 -3.20
CA ALA A 73 -1.09 24.55 -3.66
C ALA A 73 -0.51 24.52 -5.08
N TYR A 74 0.35 23.52 -5.38
CA TYR A 74 0.88 23.31 -6.72
C TYR A 74 -0.23 22.98 -7.74
N ALA A 75 -1.15 22.10 -7.40
CA ALA A 75 -2.27 21.73 -8.27
C ALA A 75 -3.19 22.95 -8.57
N LEU A 76 -3.38 23.82 -7.59
CA LEU A 76 -4.19 25.03 -7.72
C LEU A 76 -3.50 26.16 -8.51
N GLN A 77 -2.21 26.07 -8.83
CA GLN A 77 -1.50 27.12 -9.60
C GLN A 77 -2.10 27.36 -10.99
N LYS A 78 -2.41 26.29 -11.73
CA LYS A 78 -2.97 26.41 -13.09
C LYS A 78 -4.32 27.15 -13.08
N PRO A 79 -5.33 26.72 -12.28
CA PRO A 79 -6.61 27.43 -12.18
C PRO A 79 -6.47 28.84 -11.61
N THR A 80 -5.58 29.06 -10.65
CA THR A 80 -5.31 30.40 -10.10
C THR A 80 -4.75 31.34 -11.18
N CYS A 81 -3.76 30.91 -11.96
CA CYS A 81 -3.21 31.72 -13.05
C CYS A 81 -4.26 32.01 -14.12
N PHE A 82 -5.08 31.03 -14.47
CA PHE A 82 -6.16 31.23 -15.44
C PHE A 82 -7.15 32.28 -14.96
N LEU A 83 -7.58 32.19 -13.71
CA LEU A 83 -8.54 33.12 -13.11
C LEU A 83 -7.97 34.53 -12.95
N THR A 84 -6.70 34.65 -12.54
CA THR A 84 -5.98 35.93 -12.44
C THR A 84 -5.93 36.67 -13.79
N ARG A 85 -5.64 35.91 -14.88
CA ARG A 85 -5.61 36.50 -16.22
C ARG A 85 -6.98 36.98 -16.70
N LYS A 86 -8.05 36.26 -16.32
CA LYS A 86 -9.42 36.59 -16.74
C LYS A 86 -10.01 37.76 -15.96
N THR A 87 -9.74 37.81 -14.64
CA THR A 87 -10.35 38.79 -13.73
C THR A 87 -9.51 40.06 -13.50
N ARG A 88 -8.24 40.09 -13.94
CA ARG A 88 -7.26 41.15 -13.67
C ARG A 88 -7.05 41.46 -12.18
N ALA A 89 -7.48 40.57 -11.29
CA ALA A 89 -7.37 40.76 -9.84
C ALA A 89 -5.95 40.36 -9.35
N PRO A 90 -5.52 40.86 -8.18
CA PRO A 90 -4.21 40.53 -7.62
C PRO A 90 -4.10 39.03 -7.36
N ARG A 91 -2.96 38.40 -7.79
CA ARG A 91 -2.73 36.98 -7.74
C ARG A 91 -2.92 36.37 -6.34
N LYS A 92 -2.49 37.09 -5.30
CA LYS A 92 -2.65 36.62 -3.91
C LYS A 92 -4.11 36.44 -3.53
N LEU A 93 -4.98 37.33 -3.94
CA LEU A 93 -6.41 37.27 -3.67
C LEU A 93 -7.06 36.10 -4.43
N MET A 94 -6.66 35.89 -5.69
CA MET A 94 -7.14 34.75 -6.48
C MET A 94 -6.65 33.42 -5.92
N ALA A 95 -5.41 33.34 -5.45
CA ALA A 95 -4.89 32.15 -4.78
C ALA A 95 -5.68 31.83 -3.49
N ALA A 96 -5.93 32.84 -2.66
CA ALA A 96 -6.74 32.70 -1.45
C ALA A 96 -8.17 32.23 -1.75
N LEU A 97 -8.81 32.82 -2.75
CA LEU A 97 -10.16 32.44 -3.18
C LEU A 97 -10.19 30.98 -3.69
N MET A 98 -9.20 30.59 -4.52
CA MET A 98 -9.13 29.21 -5.04
C MET A 98 -8.91 28.19 -3.95
N VAL A 99 -8.08 28.48 -2.94
CA VAL A 99 -7.91 27.60 -1.78
C VAL A 99 -9.21 27.48 -0.99
N LEU A 100 -9.91 28.58 -0.74
CA LEU A 100 -11.19 28.58 -0.02
C LEU A 100 -12.26 27.80 -0.79
N VAL A 101 -12.39 27.99 -2.09
CA VAL A 101 -13.33 27.25 -2.94
C VAL A 101 -12.97 25.75 -2.94
N PHE A 102 -11.70 25.40 -3.08
CA PHE A 102 -11.25 24.00 -3.08
C PHE A 102 -11.59 23.31 -1.76
N TYR A 103 -11.17 23.86 -0.62
CA TYR A 103 -11.47 23.25 0.68
C TYR A 103 -12.96 23.33 1.04
N GLY A 104 -13.69 24.35 0.61
CA GLY A 104 -15.13 24.42 0.75
C GLY A 104 -15.84 23.30 -0.02
N THR A 105 -15.51 23.12 -1.29
CA THR A 105 -16.13 22.06 -2.11
C THR A 105 -15.71 20.67 -1.66
N VAL A 106 -14.42 20.41 -1.53
CA VAL A 106 -13.89 19.11 -1.09
C VAL A 106 -14.34 18.80 0.34
N GLY A 107 -14.31 19.80 1.25
CA GLY A 107 -14.75 19.62 2.63
C GLY A 107 -16.21 19.25 2.74
N VAL A 108 -17.09 19.90 1.99
CA VAL A 108 -18.53 19.56 1.94
C VAL A 108 -18.74 18.17 1.38
N LEU A 109 -18.07 17.82 0.27
CA LEU A 109 -18.19 16.46 -0.33
C LEU A 109 -17.69 15.37 0.63
N VAL A 110 -16.54 15.58 1.27
CA VAL A 110 -16.00 14.64 2.25
C VAL A 110 -16.91 14.52 3.47
N ALA A 111 -17.45 15.64 3.98
CA ALA A 111 -18.37 15.62 5.13
C ALA A 111 -19.66 14.83 4.79
N LEU A 112 -20.28 15.09 3.65
CA LEU A 112 -21.48 14.37 3.22
C LEU A 112 -21.23 12.87 3.00
N ALA A 113 -20.11 12.53 2.37
CA ALA A 113 -19.72 11.15 2.18
C ALA A 113 -19.43 10.46 3.52
N SER A 114 -18.67 11.13 4.42
CA SER A 114 -18.28 10.58 5.72
C SER A 114 -19.47 10.29 6.62
N ILE A 115 -20.47 11.19 6.68
CA ILE A 115 -21.67 10.99 7.52
C ILE A 115 -22.42 9.72 7.09
N LYS A 116 -22.67 9.54 5.80
CA LYS A 116 -23.38 8.35 5.28
C LYS A 116 -22.56 7.07 5.45
N THR A 117 -21.29 7.12 5.09
CA THR A 117 -20.40 5.93 5.16
C THR A 117 -20.15 5.52 6.61
N PHE A 118 -19.92 6.49 7.52
CA PHE A 118 -19.72 6.21 8.93
C PHE A 118 -20.95 5.62 9.60
N SER A 119 -22.13 6.22 9.35
CA SER A 119 -23.41 5.70 9.87
C SER A 119 -23.68 4.28 9.39
N TRP A 120 -23.47 4.01 8.10
CA TRP A 120 -23.64 2.68 7.54
C TRP A 120 -22.60 1.67 8.08
N ALA A 121 -21.34 2.06 8.16
CA ALA A 121 -20.27 1.20 8.67
C ALA A 121 -20.48 0.85 10.15
N THR A 122 -20.86 1.82 10.99
CA THR A 122 -21.16 1.57 12.41
C THR A 122 -22.38 0.68 12.56
N GLN A 123 -23.42 0.87 11.76
CA GLN A 123 -24.61 0.01 11.78
C GLN A 123 -24.27 -1.42 11.39
N MET A 124 -23.52 -1.62 10.30
CA MET A 124 -23.06 -2.95 9.88
C MET A 124 -22.23 -3.65 10.96
N VAL A 125 -21.31 -2.94 11.58
CA VAL A 125 -20.43 -3.50 12.60
C VAL A 125 -21.22 -3.86 13.87
N VAL A 126 -22.19 -3.05 14.26
CA VAL A 126 -23.05 -3.31 15.43
C VAL A 126 -24.03 -4.46 15.16
N GLU A 127 -24.51 -4.59 13.92
CA GLU A 127 -25.47 -5.64 13.52
C GLU A 127 -24.77 -6.98 13.22
N LEU A 128 -23.47 -7.00 12.93
CA LEU A 128 -22.75 -8.21 12.54
C LEU A 128 -22.84 -9.36 13.58
N PRO A 129 -22.73 -9.13 14.91
CA PRO A 129 -22.95 -10.17 15.90
C PRO A 129 -24.37 -10.74 15.90
N SER A 130 -25.38 -9.89 15.67
CA SER A 130 -26.78 -10.31 15.61
C SER A 130 -27.06 -11.14 14.36
N LEU A 131 -26.47 -10.78 13.22
CA LEU A 131 -26.58 -11.57 11.99
C LEU A 131 -25.99 -12.97 12.15
N VAL A 132 -24.82 -13.10 12.77
CA VAL A 132 -24.24 -14.43 13.04
C VAL A 132 -25.12 -15.24 14.00
N ARG A 133 -25.67 -14.61 15.03
CA ARG A 133 -26.56 -15.28 15.98
C ARG A 133 -27.89 -15.72 15.34
N ILE A 134 -28.43 -14.93 14.42
CA ILE A 134 -29.72 -15.20 13.77
C ILE A 134 -29.57 -16.22 12.64
N TYR A 135 -28.47 -16.14 11.86
CA TYR A 135 -28.33 -16.95 10.64
C TYR A 135 -27.35 -18.11 10.77
N VAL A 136 -26.18 -17.91 11.40
CA VAL A 136 -25.13 -18.94 11.46
C VAL A 136 -25.35 -19.93 12.60
N GLN A 137 -25.71 -19.44 13.78
CA GLN A 137 -25.90 -20.29 14.95
C GLN A 137 -26.99 -21.35 14.76
N PRO A 138 -28.20 -21.05 14.21
CA PRO A 138 -29.25 -22.06 13.98
C PRO A 138 -28.82 -23.13 12.97
N VAL A 139 -28.13 -22.72 11.88
CA VAL A 139 -27.66 -23.66 10.85
C VAL A 139 -26.64 -24.64 11.43
N LEU A 140 -25.69 -24.16 12.23
CA LEU A 140 -24.74 -25.04 12.89
C LEU A 140 -25.42 -25.95 13.90
N THR A 141 -26.34 -25.43 14.69
CA THR A 141 -27.10 -26.24 15.65
C THR A 141 -27.88 -27.35 14.96
N GLN A 142 -28.53 -27.03 13.83
CA GLN A 142 -29.28 -28.01 13.05
C GLN A 142 -28.38 -29.07 12.43
N LEU A 143 -27.24 -28.68 11.83
CA LEU A 143 -26.25 -29.60 11.30
C LEU A 143 -25.73 -30.59 12.36
N PHE A 144 -25.42 -30.07 13.56
CA PHE A 144 -24.99 -30.94 14.65
C PHE A 144 -26.08 -31.86 15.16
N GLN A 145 -27.34 -31.40 15.20
CA GLN A 145 -28.47 -32.27 15.54
C GLN A 145 -28.67 -33.41 14.52
N GLU A 146 -28.53 -33.12 13.22
CA GLU A 146 -28.60 -34.14 12.18
C GLU A 146 -27.43 -35.13 12.25
N LEU A 147 -26.21 -34.62 12.54
CA LEU A 147 -25.03 -35.47 12.79
C LEU A 147 -25.22 -36.36 14.03
N GLU A 148 -25.72 -35.79 15.11
CA GLU A 148 -26.02 -36.53 16.34
C GLU A 148 -27.01 -37.68 16.09
N GLN A 149 -28.10 -37.41 15.36
CA GLN A 149 -29.07 -38.43 14.98
C GLN A 149 -28.49 -39.51 14.07
N ALA A 150 -27.59 -39.14 13.15
CA ALA A 150 -26.92 -40.10 12.27
C ALA A 150 -25.93 -40.99 13.05
N VAL A 151 -25.14 -40.39 13.94
CA VAL A 151 -24.15 -41.10 14.77
C VAL A 151 -24.84 -42.01 15.80
N MET A 152 -25.97 -41.57 16.38
CA MET A 152 -26.74 -42.38 17.31
C MET A 152 -27.22 -43.68 16.70
N LYS A 153 -27.46 -43.73 15.37
CA LYS A 153 -27.83 -44.94 14.61
C LYS A 153 -26.64 -45.83 14.26
N MET A 154 -25.41 -45.31 14.27
CA MET A 154 -24.22 -46.05 13.85
C MET A 154 -23.38 -46.52 15.05
N ASP A 155 -22.98 -45.63 15.94
CA ASP A 155 -22.18 -45.95 17.10
C ASP A 155 -22.40 -44.93 18.25
N PRO A 156 -23.10 -45.30 19.36
CA PRO A 156 -23.36 -44.41 20.46
C PRO A 156 -22.11 -43.85 21.17
N THR A 157 -20.95 -44.48 21.01
CA THR A 157 -19.71 -44.04 21.69
C THR A 157 -19.15 -42.74 21.07
N LEU A 158 -19.50 -42.47 19.81
CA LEU A 158 -19.10 -41.23 19.13
C LEU A 158 -19.96 -40.01 19.49
N LEU A 159 -21.09 -40.22 20.16
CA LEU A 159 -22.02 -39.16 20.58
C LEU A 159 -21.34 -38.09 21.46
N GLU A 160 -20.50 -38.55 22.40
CA GLU A 160 -19.79 -37.67 23.31
C GLU A 160 -18.81 -36.75 22.57
N THR A 161 -18.14 -37.30 21.54
CA THR A 161 -17.22 -36.54 20.67
C THR A 161 -17.96 -35.50 19.82
N VAL A 162 -19.09 -35.83 19.24
CA VAL A 162 -19.92 -34.92 18.44
C VAL A 162 -20.45 -33.77 19.30
N ASN A 163 -20.95 -34.08 20.50
CA ASN A 163 -21.44 -33.07 21.46
C ASN A 163 -20.30 -32.17 21.95
N TYR A 164 -19.10 -32.72 22.20
CA TYR A 164 -17.93 -31.92 22.53
C TYR A 164 -17.54 -30.97 21.39
N MET A 165 -17.50 -31.44 20.15
CA MET A 165 -17.19 -30.62 18.98
C MET A 165 -18.25 -29.52 18.75
N SER A 166 -19.55 -29.85 18.91
CA SER A 166 -20.63 -28.88 18.81
C SER A 166 -20.48 -27.74 19.82
N ASN A 167 -20.30 -28.10 21.10
CA ASN A 167 -20.12 -27.11 22.18
C ASN A 167 -18.84 -26.28 21.97
N GLN A 168 -17.76 -26.89 21.52
CA GLN A 168 -16.52 -26.18 21.23
C GLN A 168 -16.70 -25.16 20.07
N LEU A 169 -17.36 -25.54 18.99
CA LEU A 169 -17.64 -24.64 17.87
C LEU A 169 -18.59 -23.51 18.26
N LEU A 170 -19.62 -23.79 19.02
CA LEU A 170 -20.55 -22.76 19.53
C LEU A 170 -19.85 -21.78 20.47
N SER A 171 -18.94 -22.27 21.34
CA SER A 171 -18.14 -21.39 22.19
C SER A 171 -17.17 -20.53 21.39
N MET A 172 -16.48 -21.11 20.37
CA MET A 172 -15.61 -20.34 19.48
C MET A 172 -16.37 -19.24 18.72
N LEU A 173 -17.61 -19.51 18.29
CA LEU A 173 -18.46 -18.49 17.70
C LEU A 173 -18.79 -17.36 18.70
N GLY A 174 -19.10 -17.73 19.95
CA GLY A 174 -19.32 -16.77 21.01
C GLY A 174 -18.11 -15.87 21.27
N ASP A 175 -16.92 -16.47 21.31
CA ASP A 175 -15.64 -15.76 21.47
C ASP A 175 -15.33 -14.86 20.27
N LEU A 176 -15.58 -15.33 19.05
CA LEU A 176 -15.45 -14.51 17.84
C LEU A 176 -16.40 -13.30 17.88
N MET A 177 -17.66 -13.49 18.29
CA MET A 177 -18.63 -12.40 18.39
C MET A 177 -18.24 -11.38 19.45
N SER A 178 -17.79 -11.84 20.61
CA SER A 178 -17.30 -10.94 21.66
C SER A 178 -16.06 -10.17 21.22
N SER A 179 -15.13 -10.84 20.55
CA SER A 179 -13.92 -10.23 19.99
C SER A 179 -14.24 -9.20 18.91
N LEU A 180 -15.17 -9.50 18.02
CA LEU A 180 -15.64 -8.56 16.97
C LEU A 180 -16.33 -7.35 17.60
N SER A 181 -17.17 -7.56 18.63
CA SER A 181 -17.84 -6.47 19.33
C SER A 181 -16.85 -5.58 20.07
N MET A 182 -15.86 -6.15 20.76
CA MET A 182 -14.79 -5.39 21.42
C MET A 182 -13.92 -4.65 20.40
N TRP A 183 -13.52 -5.31 19.32
CA TRP A 183 -12.73 -4.67 18.24
C TRP A 183 -13.47 -3.49 17.62
N SER A 184 -14.77 -3.62 17.37
CA SER A 184 -15.57 -2.54 16.80
C SER A 184 -15.74 -1.37 17.76
N MET A 185 -15.99 -1.63 19.03
CA MET A 185 -16.03 -0.58 20.08
C MET A 185 -14.69 0.14 20.19
N GLN A 186 -13.59 -0.62 20.17
CA GLN A 186 -12.23 -0.07 20.19
C GLN A 186 -11.92 0.74 18.94
N ALA A 187 -12.32 0.29 17.75
CA ALA A 187 -12.16 1.02 16.50
C ALA A 187 -12.91 2.35 16.52
N ILE A 188 -14.17 2.37 16.96
CA ILE A 188 -14.98 3.58 17.09
C ILE A 188 -14.35 4.53 18.11
N SER A 189 -13.96 4.02 19.29
CA SER A 189 -13.33 4.82 20.34
C SER A 189 -11.98 5.41 19.90
N SER A 190 -11.14 4.62 19.23
CA SER A 190 -9.84 5.07 18.71
C SER A 190 -10.01 6.09 17.58
N PHE A 191 -11.02 5.94 16.73
CA PHE A 191 -11.36 6.93 15.74
C PHE A 191 -11.80 8.24 16.39
N ALA A 192 -12.72 8.20 17.35
CA ALA A 192 -13.21 9.37 18.09
C ALA A 192 -12.06 10.10 18.79
N SER A 193 -11.17 9.37 19.46
CA SER A 193 -10.00 9.94 20.14
C SER A 193 -8.97 10.54 19.20
N SER A 194 -8.93 10.10 17.94
CA SER A 194 -8.03 10.65 16.90
C SER A 194 -8.55 11.93 16.24
N LEU A 195 -9.85 12.26 16.38
CA LEU A 195 -10.46 13.43 15.75
C LEU A 195 -9.78 14.76 16.07
N PRO A 196 -9.40 15.07 17.34
CA PRO A 196 -8.72 16.33 17.64
C PRO A 196 -7.38 16.46 16.90
N MET A 197 -6.60 15.39 16.82
CA MET A 197 -5.33 15.38 16.10
C MET A 197 -5.54 15.48 14.58
N LEU A 198 -6.57 14.81 14.05
CA LEU A 198 -6.95 14.91 12.65
C LEU A 198 -7.34 16.34 12.29
N PHE A 199 -8.17 16.98 13.13
CA PHE A 199 -8.57 18.38 12.96
C PHE A 199 -7.36 19.32 12.95
N LEU A 200 -6.43 19.15 13.89
CA LEU A 200 -5.20 19.94 13.94
C LEU A 200 -4.37 19.77 12.65
N LYS A 201 -4.18 18.53 12.18
CA LYS A 201 -3.47 18.23 10.93
C LYS A 201 -4.16 18.87 9.71
N LEU A 202 -5.49 18.80 9.65
CA LEU A 202 -6.27 19.45 8.58
C LEU A 202 -6.15 20.97 8.63
N LEU A 203 -6.22 21.55 9.82
CA LEU A 203 -6.04 23.00 10.01
C LEU A 203 -4.65 23.44 9.52
N LEU A 204 -3.59 22.74 9.94
CA LEU A 204 -2.22 23.01 9.48
C LEU A 204 -2.08 22.84 7.97
N MET A 205 -2.72 21.85 7.38
CA MET A 205 -2.71 21.61 5.94
C MET A 205 -3.39 22.76 5.18
N VAL A 206 -4.56 23.23 5.65
CA VAL A 206 -5.28 24.36 5.03
C VAL A 206 -4.44 25.65 5.13
N ILE A 207 -3.93 25.95 6.32
CA ILE A 207 -3.09 27.14 6.55
C ILE A 207 -1.82 27.09 5.68
N SER A 208 -1.15 25.95 5.64
CA SER A 208 0.04 25.73 4.81
C SER A 208 -0.28 25.92 3.33
N THR A 209 -1.35 25.29 2.83
CA THR A 209 -1.79 25.45 1.45
C THR A 209 -2.04 26.92 1.11
N PHE A 210 -2.69 27.64 2.00
CA PHE A 210 -3.03 29.06 1.82
C PHE A 210 -1.77 29.91 1.65
N PHE A 211 -0.82 29.82 2.58
CA PHE A 211 0.43 30.58 2.50
C PHE A 211 1.30 30.18 1.32
N ILE A 212 1.43 28.88 1.06
CA ILE A 212 2.21 28.38 -0.07
C ILE A 212 1.59 28.84 -1.40
N ALA A 213 0.26 28.77 -1.55
CA ALA A 213 -0.42 29.20 -2.78
C ALA A 213 -0.26 30.69 -3.04
N MET A 214 -0.31 31.54 -2.00
CA MET A 214 -0.14 33.00 -2.10
C MET A 214 1.29 33.40 -2.49
N ASP A 215 2.29 32.77 -1.91
CA ASP A 215 3.70 33.14 -2.11
C ASP A 215 4.50 32.08 -2.89
N PHE A 216 3.81 31.28 -3.69
CA PHE A 216 4.38 30.14 -4.42
C PHE A 216 5.61 30.49 -5.27
N ASP A 217 5.57 31.63 -5.97
CA ASP A 217 6.70 32.06 -6.81
C ASP A 217 7.91 32.46 -5.99
N LYS A 218 7.69 33.14 -4.85
CA LYS A 218 8.77 33.53 -3.96
C LYS A 218 9.42 32.30 -3.32
N LEU A 219 8.60 31.34 -2.88
CA LEU A 219 9.07 30.08 -2.29
C LEU A 219 9.87 29.28 -3.31
N THR A 220 9.35 29.14 -4.53
CA THR A 220 10.05 28.44 -5.61
C THR A 220 11.35 29.16 -5.98
N ALA A 221 11.34 30.48 -6.10
CA ALA A 221 12.55 31.27 -6.38
C ALA A 221 13.59 31.15 -5.27
N PHE A 222 13.15 31.14 -4.00
CA PHE A 222 14.04 30.90 -2.86
C PHE A 222 14.70 29.52 -2.93
N CYS A 223 13.91 28.46 -3.12
CA CYS A 223 14.45 27.11 -3.25
C CYS A 223 15.44 26.99 -4.43
N MET A 224 15.11 27.59 -5.57
CA MET A 224 15.98 27.55 -6.77
C MET A 224 17.28 28.32 -6.58
N ARG A 225 17.32 29.35 -5.73
CA ARG A 225 18.55 30.11 -5.42
C ARG A 225 19.52 29.33 -4.54
N GLN A 226 19.03 28.37 -3.74
CA GLN A 226 19.85 27.55 -2.85
C GLN A 226 20.55 26.39 -3.58
N LEU A 227 20.11 26.09 -4.81
CA LEU A 227 20.65 24.98 -5.61
C LEU A 227 21.72 25.51 -6.58
N ASP A 228 22.81 24.74 -6.68
CA ASP A 228 23.78 24.90 -7.75
C ASP A 228 23.18 24.51 -9.12
N GLU A 229 23.90 24.71 -10.23
CA GLU A 229 23.35 24.43 -11.56
C GLU A 229 22.97 22.96 -11.74
N LYS A 230 23.77 22.02 -11.20
CA LYS A 230 23.44 20.58 -11.21
C LYS A 230 22.21 20.29 -10.39
N GLY A 231 22.09 20.87 -9.20
CA GLY A 231 20.93 20.73 -8.33
C GLY A 231 19.65 21.27 -8.96
N LYS A 232 19.72 22.39 -9.69
CA LYS A 232 18.58 22.93 -10.46
C LYS A 232 18.13 21.98 -11.55
N GLU A 233 19.07 21.39 -12.28
CA GLU A 233 18.76 20.42 -13.34
C GLU A 233 18.09 19.18 -12.76
N ILE A 234 18.64 18.59 -11.68
CA ILE A 234 18.06 17.47 -10.96
C ILE A 234 16.65 17.81 -10.47
N PHE A 235 16.46 18.97 -9.85
CA PHE A 235 15.16 19.41 -9.33
C PHE A 235 14.11 19.51 -10.46
N LEU A 236 14.47 20.06 -11.61
CA LEU A 236 13.56 20.20 -12.74
C LEU A 236 13.21 18.83 -13.36
N GLN A 237 14.17 17.93 -13.46
CA GLN A 237 13.94 16.57 -13.94
C GLN A 237 13.04 15.79 -12.96
N VAL A 238 13.34 15.83 -11.66
CA VAL A 238 12.52 15.21 -10.61
C VAL A 238 11.09 15.75 -10.65
N LYS A 239 10.93 17.07 -10.70
CA LYS A 239 9.61 17.71 -10.79
C LYS A 239 8.83 17.25 -12.03
N LYS A 240 9.47 17.27 -13.20
CA LYS A 240 8.84 16.84 -14.47
C LYS A 240 8.42 15.38 -14.42
N TYR A 241 9.31 14.51 -13.93
CA TYR A 241 9.05 13.08 -13.81
C TYR A 241 7.95 12.77 -12.78
N MET A 242 8.05 13.33 -11.57
CA MET A 242 7.07 13.12 -10.52
C MET A 242 5.67 13.57 -10.92
N VAL A 243 5.54 14.77 -11.48
CA VAL A 243 4.23 15.27 -11.91
C VAL A 243 3.66 14.41 -13.05
N GLY A 244 4.50 14.03 -14.01
CA GLY A 244 4.09 13.15 -15.10
C GLY A 244 3.64 11.78 -14.59
N THR A 245 4.47 11.12 -13.79
CA THR A 245 4.20 9.78 -13.24
C THR A 245 2.99 9.77 -12.29
N LEU A 246 2.90 10.76 -11.37
CA LEU A 246 1.74 10.87 -10.47
C LEU A 246 0.43 11.07 -11.25
N PHE A 247 0.43 11.96 -12.24
CA PHE A 247 -0.77 12.20 -13.06
C PHE A 247 -1.22 10.94 -13.80
N VAL A 248 -0.26 10.23 -14.36
CA VAL A 248 -0.52 8.97 -15.07
C VAL A 248 -1.04 7.91 -14.09
N CYS A 249 -0.41 7.73 -12.92
CA CYS A 249 -0.86 6.80 -11.89
C CYS A 249 -2.29 7.12 -11.43
N ILE A 250 -2.57 8.37 -11.06
CA ILE A 250 -3.91 8.78 -10.60
C ILE A 250 -4.96 8.53 -11.69
N ARG A 251 -4.66 8.88 -12.93
CA ARG A 251 -5.56 8.62 -14.06
C ARG A 251 -5.80 7.13 -14.28
N SER A 252 -4.74 6.32 -14.24
CA SER A 252 -4.82 4.89 -14.49
C SER A 252 -5.60 4.16 -13.40
N TYR A 253 -5.28 4.41 -12.13
CA TYR A 253 -6.01 3.81 -11.01
C TYR A 253 -7.44 4.34 -10.92
N GLY A 254 -7.67 5.64 -11.16
CA GLY A 254 -9.01 6.21 -11.22
C GLY A 254 -9.87 5.58 -12.32
N LEU A 255 -9.29 5.28 -13.47
CA LEU A 255 -9.98 4.60 -14.57
C LEU A 255 -10.31 3.15 -14.21
N ILE A 256 -9.37 2.39 -13.63
CA ILE A 256 -9.62 1.02 -13.16
C ILE A 256 -10.72 1.00 -12.11
N MET A 257 -10.63 1.86 -11.08
CA MET A 257 -11.67 1.97 -10.05
C MET A 257 -13.04 2.29 -10.63
N SER A 258 -13.10 3.18 -11.64
CA SER A 258 -14.36 3.53 -12.29
C SER A 258 -14.95 2.35 -13.06
N ILE A 259 -14.11 1.57 -13.74
CA ILE A 259 -14.55 0.35 -14.44
C ILE A 259 -15.06 -0.68 -13.43
N THR A 260 -14.28 -1.00 -12.39
CA THR A 260 -14.68 -1.94 -11.33
C THR A 260 -15.96 -1.48 -10.62
N PHE A 261 -16.11 -0.19 -10.37
CA PHE A 261 -17.34 0.37 -9.80
C PHE A 261 -18.55 0.13 -10.71
N CYS A 262 -18.42 0.39 -12.02
CA CYS A 262 -19.50 0.16 -12.99
C CYS A 262 -19.86 -1.34 -13.09
N GLU A 263 -18.86 -2.21 -13.11
CA GLU A 263 -19.08 -3.67 -13.17
C GLU A 263 -19.80 -4.17 -11.92
N LEU A 264 -19.35 -3.76 -10.74
CA LEU A 264 -19.99 -4.11 -9.46
C LEU A 264 -21.40 -3.55 -9.36
N LEU A 265 -21.60 -2.28 -9.76
CA LEU A 265 -22.90 -1.64 -9.72
C LEU A 265 -23.91 -2.37 -10.62
N LEU A 266 -23.52 -2.68 -11.85
CA LEU A 266 -24.33 -3.46 -12.77
C LEU A 266 -24.60 -4.86 -12.24
N GLY A 267 -23.56 -5.55 -11.76
CA GLY A 267 -23.69 -6.88 -11.21
C GLY A 267 -24.62 -6.95 -9.99
N PHE A 268 -24.43 -6.07 -9.00
CA PHE A 268 -25.30 -6.03 -7.82
C PHE A 268 -26.75 -5.65 -8.15
N THR A 269 -26.95 -4.74 -9.10
CA THR A 269 -28.29 -4.38 -9.55
C THR A 269 -29.00 -5.56 -10.23
N ILE A 270 -28.28 -6.33 -11.07
CA ILE A 270 -28.83 -7.54 -11.74
C ILE A 270 -29.13 -8.65 -10.72
N ILE A 271 -28.25 -8.82 -9.72
CA ILE A 271 -28.37 -9.84 -8.68
C ILE A 271 -29.51 -9.48 -7.69
N GLY A 272 -29.83 -8.18 -7.55
CA GLY A 272 -30.82 -7.67 -6.59
C GLY A 272 -30.23 -7.43 -5.19
N VAL A 273 -28.93 -7.13 -5.09
CA VAL A 273 -28.25 -6.82 -3.82
C VAL A 273 -28.39 -5.34 -3.51
N GLU A 274 -29.00 -4.99 -2.38
CA GLU A 274 -29.11 -3.62 -1.89
C GLU A 274 -28.26 -3.39 -0.62
N PRO A 275 -27.65 -2.22 -0.46
CA PRO A 275 -27.57 -1.05 -1.34
C PRO A 275 -26.44 -1.17 -2.39
N ALA A 276 -26.77 -1.46 -3.64
CA ALA A 276 -25.81 -1.76 -4.72
C ALA A 276 -24.76 -0.66 -4.92
N VAL A 277 -25.15 0.63 -4.91
CA VAL A 277 -24.25 1.76 -5.16
C VAL A 277 -23.16 1.88 -4.07
N ILE A 278 -23.57 1.76 -2.80
CA ILE A 278 -22.64 1.92 -1.67
C ILE A 278 -21.67 0.74 -1.62
N LEU A 279 -22.18 -0.48 -1.80
CA LEU A 279 -21.35 -1.69 -1.81
C LEU A 279 -20.37 -1.67 -2.98
N ALA A 280 -20.82 -1.32 -4.19
CA ALA A 280 -19.97 -1.20 -5.36
C ALA A 280 -18.86 -0.16 -5.15
N LEU A 281 -19.20 1.01 -4.56
CA LEU A 281 -18.23 2.06 -4.28
C LEU A 281 -17.19 1.61 -3.23
N CYS A 282 -17.65 1.01 -2.14
CA CYS A 282 -16.75 0.51 -1.09
C CYS A 282 -15.78 -0.54 -1.66
N ILE A 283 -16.29 -1.52 -2.41
CA ILE A 283 -15.46 -2.58 -2.97
C ILE A 283 -14.49 -2.02 -4.02
N ALA A 284 -14.93 -1.10 -4.88
CA ALA A 284 -14.07 -0.45 -5.86
C ALA A 284 -12.94 0.38 -5.23
N ILE A 285 -13.17 1.00 -4.06
CA ILE A 285 -12.12 1.68 -3.29
C ILE A 285 -11.13 0.66 -2.70
N PHE A 286 -11.63 -0.45 -2.16
CA PHE A 286 -10.75 -1.54 -1.68
C PHE A 286 -9.93 -2.19 -2.80
N ASP A 287 -10.44 -2.17 -4.02
CA ASP A 287 -9.77 -2.71 -5.21
C ASP A 287 -8.46 -1.99 -5.57
N ILE A 288 -8.21 -0.82 -5.01
CA ILE A 288 -6.93 -0.11 -5.13
C ILE A 288 -5.75 -0.89 -4.50
N LEU A 289 -6.04 -1.82 -3.59
CA LEU A 289 -5.04 -2.66 -2.93
C LEU A 289 -4.64 -3.84 -3.84
N PRO A 290 -3.40 -3.89 -4.33
CA PRO A 290 -2.99 -4.83 -5.38
C PRO A 290 -3.01 -6.31 -4.96
N VAL A 291 -3.07 -6.61 -3.65
CA VAL A 291 -3.05 -8.00 -3.13
C VAL A 291 -4.45 -8.48 -2.76
N LEU A 292 -5.27 -7.63 -2.17
CA LEU A 292 -6.60 -8.00 -1.68
C LEU A 292 -7.67 -7.84 -2.78
N GLY A 293 -7.63 -6.75 -3.52
CA GLY A 293 -8.55 -6.48 -4.62
C GLY A 293 -10.03 -6.71 -4.27
N THR A 294 -10.84 -6.87 -5.30
CA THR A 294 -12.27 -7.25 -5.16
C THR A 294 -12.43 -8.63 -4.51
N GLY A 295 -11.45 -9.54 -4.71
CA GLY A 295 -11.48 -10.90 -4.16
C GLY A 295 -11.45 -10.95 -2.64
N GLY A 296 -10.77 -10.01 -1.99
CA GLY A 296 -10.70 -9.93 -0.53
C GLY A 296 -12.05 -9.74 0.15
N ILE A 297 -13.03 -9.19 -0.55
CA ILE A 297 -14.40 -9.01 -0.04
C ILE A 297 -15.38 -10.01 -0.68
N MET A 298 -15.33 -10.17 -2.01
CA MET A 298 -16.31 -10.98 -2.75
C MET A 298 -16.20 -12.48 -2.45
N ILE A 299 -14.98 -13.02 -2.27
CA ILE A 299 -14.79 -14.45 -1.99
C ILE A 299 -15.32 -14.81 -0.61
N PRO A 300 -14.92 -14.15 0.51
CA PRO A 300 -15.49 -14.41 1.82
C PRO A 300 -17.02 -14.25 1.84
N TRP A 301 -17.53 -13.22 1.16
CA TRP A 301 -18.99 -13.00 1.08
C TRP A 301 -19.69 -14.16 0.37
N ALA A 302 -19.22 -14.60 -0.79
CA ALA A 302 -19.80 -15.75 -1.49
C ALA A 302 -19.74 -17.03 -0.64
N VAL A 303 -18.64 -17.27 0.08
CA VAL A 303 -18.50 -18.43 0.99
C VAL A 303 -19.51 -18.35 2.14
N ILE A 304 -19.61 -17.21 2.81
CA ILE A 304 -20.57 -17.01 3.91
C ILE A 304 -22.01 -17.22 3.40
N THR A 305 -22.37 -16.68 2.25
CA THR A 305 -23.70 -16.83 1.65
C THR A 305 -24.01 -18.29 1.32
N ALA A 306 -23.00 -19.04 0.81
CA ALA A 306 -23.13 -20.48 0.57
C ALA A 306 -23.34 -21.27 1.88
N LEU A 307 -22.62 -20.93 2.93
CA LEU A 307 -22.77 -21.55 4.26
C LEU A 307 -24.14 -21.26 4.88
N LEU A 308 -24.72 -20.11 4.56
CA LEU A 308 -26.08 -19.73 4.98
C LEU A 308 -27.20 -20.42 4.17
N GLY A 309 -26.84 -21.28 3.21
CA GLY A 309 -27.79 -22.06 2.40
C GLY A 309 -28.31 -21.35 1.14
N ASP A 310 -27.96 -20.08 0.91
CA ASP A 310 -28.32 -19.40 -0.33
C ASP A 310 -27.28 -19.64 -1.43
N TYR A 311 -27.27 -20.86 -1.96
CA TYR A 311 -26.37 -21.26 -3.04
C TYR A 311 -26.58 -20.45 -4.32
N SER A 312 -27.81 -19.95 -4.56
CA SER A 312 -28.14 -19.14 -5.74
C SER A 312 -27.40 -17.80 -5.69
N LEU A 313 -27.49 -17.09 -4.57
CA LEU A 313 -26.80 -15.82 -4.37
C LEU A 313 -25.27 -16.02 -4.33
N ALA A 314 -24.79 -17.04 -3.64
CA ALA A 314 -23.37 -17.37 -3.57
C ALA A 314 -22.75 -17.60 -4.96
N LEU A 315 -23.43 -18.38 -5.82
CA LEU A 315 -22.99 -18.64 -7.18
C LEU A 315 -22.99 -17.35 -8.02
N LYS A 316 -24.00 -16.51 -7.92
CA LYS A 316 -24.08 -15.23 -8.64
C LYS A 316 -22.94 -14.29 -8.23
N LEU A 317 -22.63 -14.17 -6.93
CA LEU A 317 -21.53 -13.38 -6.41
C LEU A 317 -20.18 -13.90 -6.89
N PHE A 318 -20.01 -15.23 -6.89
CA PHE A 318 -18.77 -15.85 -7.37
C PHE A 318 -18.57 -15.65 -8.87
N VAL A 319 -19.63 -15.81 -9.68
CA VAL A 319 -19.57 -15.53 -11.13
C VAL A 319 -19.26 -14.06 -11.40
N LEU A 320 -19.89 -13.14 -10.67
CA LEU A 320 -19.59 -11.71 -10.77
C LEU A 320 -18.11 -11.43 -10.46
N TYR A 321 -17.57 -12.02 -9.39
CA TYR A 321 -16.16 -11.92 -9.05
C TYR A 321 -15.25 -12.43 -10.18
N LEU A 322 -15.58 -13.58 -10.78
CA LEU A 322 -14.79 -14.13 -11.90
C LEU A 322 -14.78 -13.20 -13.10
N VAL A 323 -15.95 -12.65 -13.47
CA VAL A 323 -16.08 -11.69 -14.59
C VAL A 323 -15.19 -10.47 -14.34
N ILE A 324 -15.31 -9.84 -13.17
CA ILE A 324 -14.50 -8.67 -12.80
C ILE A 324 -13.02 -9.01 -12.84
N THR A 325 -12.63 -10.16 -12.29
CA THR A 325 -11.21 -10.60 -12.27
C THR A 325 -10.65 -10.80 -13.67
N ILE A 326 -11.42 -11.43 -14.57
CA ILE A 326 -11.01 -11.63 -15.97
C ILE A 326 -10.84 -10.28 -16.68
N ILE A 327 -11.82 -9.39 -16.57
CA ILE A 327 -11.79 -8.06 -17.20
C ILE A 327 -10.59 -7.28 -16.66
N ARG A 328 -10.37 -7.27 -15.34
CA ARG A 328 -9.25 -6.63 -14.68
C ARG A 328 -7.90 -7.14 -15.19
N ASN A 329 -7.71 -8.46 -15.25
CA ASN A 329 -6.45 -9.06 -15.72
C ASN A 329 -6.13 -8.71 -17.19
N ILE A 330 -7.15 -8.40 -18.01
CA ILE A 330 -6.97 -7.94 -19.38
C ILE A 330 -6.68 -6.44 -19.45
N ILE A 331 -7.36 -5.65 -18.62
CA ILE A 331 -7.34 -4.18 -18.68
C ILE A 331 -6.15 -3.60 -17.91
N GLU A 332 -5.84 -4.14 -16.73
CA GLU A 332 -4.79 -3.63 -15.85
C GLU A 332 -3.41 -3.53 -16.53
N PRO A 333 -2.91 -4.57 -17.27
CA PRO A 333 -1.65 -4.46 -17.99
C PRO A 333 -1.67 -3.40 -19.10
N LYS A 334 -2.83 -3.16 -19.72
CA LYS A 334 -2.97 -2.16 -20.81
C LYS A 334 -3.01 -0.73 -20.27
N ILE A 335 -3.57 -0.53 -19.07
CA ILE A 335 -3.72 0.80 -18.46
C ILE A 335 -2.51 1.17 -17.61
N VAL A 336 -2.01 0.24 -16.78
CA VAL A 336 -0.91 0.47 -15.83
C VAL A 336 0.43 0.00 -16.40
N GLY A 337 0.40 -0.90 -17.38
CA GLY A 337 1.57 -1.60 -17.91
C GLY A 337 2.72 -0.69 -18.29
N SER A 338 3.93 -1.04 -17.89
CA SER A 338 5.23 -0.39 -18.16
C SER A 338 5.45 1.04 -17.65
N GLN A 339 4.49 1.66 -16.97
CA GLN A 339 4.56 3.09 -16.63
C GLN A 339 5.64 3.44 -15.60
N LEU A 340 5.97 2.51 -14.71
CA LEU A 340 7.02 2.71 -13.71
C LEU A 340 8.39 2.23 -14.19
N GLY A 341 8.47 1.50 -15.30
CA GLY A 341 9.73 0.98 -15.84
C GLY A 341 10.48 0.02 -14.90
N LEU A 342 9.84 -0.46 -13.83
CA LEU A 342 10.39 -1.39 -12.86
C LEU A 342 9.99 -2.83 -13.17
N HIS A 343 10.83 -3.78 -12.74
CA HIS A 343 10.46 -5.19 -12.78
C HIS A 343 9.29 -5.45 -11.82
N PRO A 344 8.27 -6.28 -12.18
CA PRO A 344 7.08 -6.53 -11.33
C PRO A 344 7.41 -6.93 -9.91
N VAL A 345 8.41 -7.79 -9.70
CA VAL A 345 8.84 -8.22 -8.36
C VAL A 345 9.36 -7.05 -7.53
N VAL A 346 10.13 -6.14 -8.14
CA VAL A 346 10.64 -4.93 -7.45
C VAL A 346 9.50 -4.00 -7.09
N THR A 347 8.51 -3.86 -7.97
CA THR A 347 7.31 -3.07 -7.70
C THR A 347 6.53 -3.64 -6.52
N LEU A 348 6.25 -4.95 -6.49
CA LEU A 348 5.55 -5.59 -5.37
C LEU A 348 6.35 -5.50 -4.06
N ALA A 349 7.65 -5.77 -4.09
CA ALA A 349 8.50 -5.65 -2.91
C ALA A 349 8.53 -4.21 -2.37
N SER A 350 8.61 -3.22 -3.25
CA SER A 350 8.58 -1.80 -2.88
C SER A 350 7.22 -1.36 -2.32
N MET A 351 6.11 -1.86 -2.88
CA MET A 351 4.76 -1.64 -2.34
C MET A 351 4.62 -2.21 -0.93
N PHE A 352 5.06 -3.46 -0.73
CA PHE A 352 5.01 -4.11 0.58
C PHE A 352 5.85 -3.38 1.62
N ALA A 353 7.11 -3.06 1.30
CA ALA A 353 7.98 -2.28 2.16
C ALA A 353 7.40 -0.89 2.45
N GLY A 354 6.82 -0.25 1.43
CA GLY A 354 6.19 1.05 1.54
C GLY A 354 5.00 1.06 2.51
N VAL A 355 4.13 0.05 2.43
CA VAL A 355 2.98 -0.09 3.36
C VAL A 355 3.47 -0.21 4.80
N GLN A 356 4.50 -1.01 5.05
CA GLN A 356 5.05 -1.21 6.39
C GLN A 356 5.69 0.06 6.98
N LEU A 357 6.32 0.88 6.14
CA LEU A 357 7.05 2.07 6.58
C LEU A 357 6.17 3.32 6.66
N ALA A 358 5.29 3.53 5.70
CA ALA A 358 4.52 4.77 5.55
C ALA A 358 3.01 4.54 5.24
N GLY A 359 2.50 3.33 5.48
CA GLY A 359 1.08 2.99 5.26
C GLY A 359 0.66 3.16 3.80
N VAL A 360 -0.58 3.62 3.59
CA VAL A 360 -1.18 3.80 2.24
C VAL A 360 -0.36 4.75 1.36
N VAL A 361 0.24 5.79 1.93
CA VAL A 361 1.11 6.72 1.18
C VAL A 361 2.38 6.00 0.69
N GLY A 362 2.93 5.09 1.50
CA GLY A 362 4.10 4.29 1.13
C GLY A 362 3.80 3.27 0.02
N LEU A 363 2.57 2.76 -0.05
CA LEU A 363 2.14 1.82 -1.11
C LEU A 363 2.44 2.36 -2.52
N PHE A 364 2.19 3.64 -2.75
CA PHE A 364 2.44 4.31 -4.02
C PHE A 364 3.77 5.05 -4.04
N GLY A 365 4.15 5.67 -2.94
CA GLY A 365 5.35 6.51 -2.82
C GLY A 365 6.65 5.75 -3.05
N PHE A 366 6.78 4.54 -2.52
CA PHE A 366 8.00 3.73 -2.66
C PHE A 366 8.24 3.26 -4.11
N PRO A 367 7.26 2.65 -4.82
CA PRO A 367 7.44 2.30 -6.23
C PRO A 367 7.76 3.52 -7.11
N ILE A 368 7.08 4.64 -6.89
CA ILE A 368 7.32 5.88 -7.64
C ILE A 368 8.73 6.43 -7.33
N GLY A 369 9.16 6.37 -6.06
CA GLY A 369 10.50 6.78 -5.65
C GLY A 369 11.60 5.94 -6.29
N LEU A 370 11.45 4.60 -6.30
CA LEU A 370 12.39 3.70 -6.98
C LEU A 370 12.40 3.91 -8.49
N SER A 371 11.23 4.13 -9.10
CA SER A 371 11.11 4.44 -10.51
C SER A 371 11.81 5.75 -10.87
N LEU A 372 11.68 6.78 -10.01
CA LEU A 372 12.41 8.03 -10.14
C LEU A 372 13.93 7.83 -10.04
N MET A 373 14.39 7.06 -9.04
CA MET A 373 15.82 6.75 -8.88
C MET A 373 16.39 6.06 -10.13
N LYS A 374 15.64 5.08 -10.66
CA LYS A 374 16.02 4.42 -11.90
C LYS A 374 16.07 5.41 -13.06
N HIS A 375 15.04 6.25 -13.23
CA HIS A 375 15.00 7.26 -14.29
C HIS A 375 16.18 8.23 -14.23
N LEU A 376 16.54 8.72 -13.04
CA LEU A 376 17.69 9.61 -12.84
C LEU A 376 19.03 8.91 -13.14
N ASN A 377 19.13 7.61 -12.85
CA ASN A 377 20.29 6.80 -13.19
C ASN A 377 20.39 6.57 -14.71
N ASP A 378 19.26 6.24 -15.36
CA ASP A 378 19.20 5.99 -16.81
C ASP A 378 19.51 7.26 -17.63
N THR A 379 19.08 8.44 -17.14
CA THR A 379 19.41 9.74 -17.75
C THR A 379 20.83 10.22 -17.45
N GLY A 380 21.57 9.54 -16.56
CA GLY A 380 22.93 9.92 -16.20
C GLY A 380 23.05 11.10 -15.27
N THR A 381 21.93 11.53 -14.68
CA THR A 381 21.91 12.63 -13.74
C THR A 381 22.49 12.23 -12.38
N ILE A 382 22.32 10.95 -12.02
CA ILE A 382 22.90 10.33 -10.80
C ILE A 382 23.40 8.94 -11.19
N GLU A 383 24.62 8.58 -10.79
CA GLU A 383 25.19 7.24 -11.00
C GLU A 383 25.05 6.42 -9.71
N ILE A 384 23.98 5.66 -9.61
CA ILE A 384 23.71 4.75 -8.49
C ILE A 384 24.01 3.30 -8.90
N PHE A 385 23.59 2.91 -10.10
CA PHE A 385 23.76 1.57 -10.66
C PHE A 385 24.60 1.62 -11.94
N LYS A 386 25.41 0.56 -12.17
CA LYS A 386 26.13 0.40 -13.45
C LYS A 386 25.13 0.30 -14.58
N ARG A 387 25.39 1.02 -15.67
CA ARG A 387 24.55 0.97 -16.88
C ARG A 387 24.83 -0.31 -17.66
N PRO A 388 23.83 -0.91 -18.33
CA PRO A 388 24.02 -2.10 -19.16
C PRO A 388 25.02 -1.90 -20.29
N ASP A 389 25.20 -0.67 -20.78
CA ASP A 389 26.08 -0.33 -21.89
C ASP A 389 27.57 -0.17 -21.47
N GLN A 390 27.91 -0.41 -20.23
CA GLN A 390 29.31 -0.33 -19.69
C GLN A 390 29.88 -1.72 -19.30
N SER A 391 29.21 -2.80 -19.70
CA SER A 391 29.71 -4.18 -19.46
C SER A 391 30.27 -4.80 -20.73
#